data_c1341ccfe454179110df309217e2926e
#
_entry.id   c1341ccfe454179110df309217e2926e
#
_cell.length_a   1.000
_cell.length_b   1.000
_cell.length_c   1.000
_cell.angle_alpha   90.00
_cell.angle_beta   90.00
_cell.angle_gamma   90.00
#
_symmetry.space_group_name_H-M   'P 1'
#
loop_
_entity.id
_entity.type
_entity.pdbx_description
1 polymer ?
#
loop_
_entity_poly.entity_id
_entity_poly.type
_entity_poly.pdbx_seq_one_letter_code
_entity_poly.pdbx_strand_id
1 'polypeptide(L)'
;MSKKLAWVKYLLAGIFFLIILGLGYNEYKHSQVAGHAKYRFNLAMIGIESGLTFVSYDPAEKSILAIPFPNNLAIHSRTSGEYSVSSLYKLGAYKGQGGMFARQKIQGFMRVPVPGYIVTKSNKGSIKSQLTKALLKVIWGQSETSLSRIDALLMLARTSGYSLREVKEDELVRSGVISNNTYYPDRLQEYVGSRLFDWGIGATGITAAIINASGENGLGSDMADFLSNLGLDVVMVRSASETEALETTEWQVNDDDSAEKLRYVFENLFGLSSPKIEAVPGEFRAEVLIRVGKDAKELF
;
A
#
# COMPACT_ATOMS: atom_id res chain seq x y z
N MET A 1 50.00 7.65 27.23
CA MET A 1 48.88 8.34 26.58
C MET A 1 48.19 9.21 27.62
N SER A 2 48.12 10.52 27.44
CA SER A 2 47.66 11.43 28.50
C SER A 2 46.14 11.24 28.74
N LYS A 3 45.70 11.31 29.99
CA LYS A 3 44.27 11.23 30.41
C LYS A 3 43.37 12.19 29.60
N LYS A 4 43.91 13.31 29.13
CA LYS A 4 43.21 14.29 28.26
C LYS A 4 42.83 13.72 26.89
N LEU A 5 43.63 12.83 26.30
CA LEU A 5 43.34 12.25 25.00
C LEU A 5 42.23 11.16 25.05
N ALA A 6 42.14 10.49 26.21
CA ALA A 6 41.07 9.53 26.45
C ALA A 6 39.70 10.22 26.57
N TRP A 7 39.65 11.36 27.26
CA TRP A 7 38.39 12.12 27.43
C TRP A 7 37.82 12.63 26.11
N VAL A 8 38.69 13.12 25.21
CA VAL A 8 38.28 13.56 23.87
C VAL A 8 37.68 12.41 23.06
N LYS A 9 38.23 11.18 23.16
CA LYS A 9 37.66 10.00 22.48
C LYS A 9 36.25 9.65 22.98
N TYR A 10 36.02 9.69 24.29
CA TYR A 10 34.68 9.44 24.84
C TYR A 10 33.68 10.52 24.50
N LEU A 11 34.11 11.79 24.45
CA LEU A 11 33.28 12.91 24.02
C LEU A 11 32.88 12.74 22.53
N LEU A 12 33.83 12.42 21.66
CA LEU A 12 33.56 12.18 20.25
C LEU A 12 32.64 10.96 20.01
N ALA A 13 32.87 9.87 20.77
CA ALA A 13 31.99 8.71 20.72
C ALA A 13 30.57 9.04 21.21
N GLY A 14 30.43 9.86 22.26
CA GLY A 14 29.13 10.35 22.74
C GLY A 14 28.41 11.22 21.72
N ILE A 15 29.11 12.16 21.09
CA ILE A 15 28.54 13.00 20.01
C ILE A 15 28.11 12.13 18.82
N PHE A 16 28.95 11.20 18.39
CA PHE A 16 28.66 10.27 17.32
C PHE A 16 27.42 9.42 17.62
N PHE A 17 27.31 8.92 18.86
CA PHE A 17 26.15 8.17 19.32
C PHE A 17 24.86 9.03 19.30
N LEU A 18 24.92 10.29 19.74
CA LEU A 18 23.80 11.21 19.71
C LEU A 18 23.37 11.54 18.27
N ILE A 19 24.31 11.67 17.33
CA ILE A 19 24.02 11.86 15.91
C ILE A 19 23.29 10.64 15.35
N ILE A 20 23.76 9.43 15.65
CA ILE A 20 23.11 8.17 15.20
C ILE A 20 21.69 8.07 15.78
N LEU A 21 21.52 8.39 17.06
CA LEU A 21 20.19 8.39 17.68
C LEU A 21 19.26 9.44 17.04
N GLY A 22 19.76 10.64 16.76
CA GLY A 22 19.00 11.70 16.08
C GLY A 22 18.58 11.30 14.67
N LEU A 23 19.49 10.72 13.89
CA LEU A 23 19.17 10.21 12.55
C LEU A 23 18.17 9.05 12.61
N GLY A 24 18.36 8.10 13.52
CA GLY A 24 17.43 6.99 13.73
C GLY A 24 16.03 7.45 14.17
N TYR A 25 15.97 8.45 15.07
CA TYR A 25 14.69 9.04 15.49
C TYR A 25 13.98 9.75 14.33
N ASN A 26 14.73 10.49 13.52
CA ASN A 26 14.16 11.17 12.34
C ASN A 26 13.62 10.14 11.32
N GLU A 27 14.36 9.08 10.99
CA GLU A 27 13.88 8.00 10.14
C GLU A 27 12.64 7.30 10.75
N TYR A 28 12.64 7.06 12.07
CA TYR A 28 11.52 6.45 12.78
C TYR A 28 10.25 7.32 12.67
N LYS A 29 10.37 8.64 12.83
CA LYS A 29 9.26 9.58 12.72
C LYS A 29 8.63 9.59 11.32
N HIS A 30 9.43 9.36 10.28
CA HIS A 30 8.98 9.30 8.89
C HIS A 30 8.73 7.86 8.40
N SER A 31 8.83 6.87 9.28
CA SER A 31 8.60 5.47 8.94
C SER A 31 7.12 5.23 8.63
N GLN A 32 6.86 4.66 7.45
CA GLN A 32 5.51 4.25 7.04
C GLN A 32 4.95 3.12 7.92
N VAL A 33 5.83 2.27 8.48
CA VAL A 33 5.44 1.12 9.30
C VAL A 33 5.28 1.49 10.78
N ALA A 34 6.09 2.42 11.31
CA ALA A 34 6.04 2.83 12.72
C ALA A 34 4.85 3.76 12.99
N GLY A 35 4.64 4.78 12.15
CA GLY A 35 3.56 5.75 12.30
C GLY A 35 2.16 5.10 12.19
N HIS A 36 2.09 3.91 11.59
CA HIS A 36 0.83 3.22 11.27
C HIS A 36 0.81 1.80 11.83
N ALA A 37 1.35 1.62 13.03
CA ALA A 37 1.47 0.32 13.69
C ALA A 37 0.13 -0.40 13.91
N LYS A 38 -0.99 0.31 13.85
CA LYS A 38 -2.34 -0.22 14.05
C LYS A 38 -2.99 -0.71 12.74
N TYR A 39 -2.48 -0.24 11.60
CA TYR A 39 -3.09 -0.50 10.29
C TYR A 39 -2.38 -1.61 9.54
N ARG A 40 -3.11 -2.24 8.63
CA ARG A 40 -2.56 -3.22 7.71
C ARG A 40 -1.52 -2.58 6.79
N PHE A 41 -0.39 -3.25 6.61
CA PHE A 41 0.67 -2.79 5.72
C PHE A 41 0.88 -3.78 4.58
N ASN A 42 0.67 -3.32 3.35
CA ASN A 42 0.80 -4.13 2.15
C ASN A 42 2.11 -3.83 1.43
N LEU A 43 2.73 -4.87 0.90
CA LEU A 43 4.03 -4.84 0.25
C LEU A 43 4.00 -5.64 -1.05
N ALA A 44 4.53 -5.08 -2.13
CA ALA A 44 4.81 -5.82 -3.35
C ALA A 44 6.26 -6.34 -3.33
N MET A 45 6.45 -7.65 -3.24
CA MET A 45 7.75 -8.29 -3.41
C MET A 45 7.91 -8.71 -4.88
N ILE A 46 8.78 -8.01 -5.60
CA ILE A 46 8.92 -8.10 -7.06
C ILE A 46 10.20 -8.89 -7.38
N GLY A 47 10.03 -10.07 -7.93
CA GLY A 47 11.13 -10.86 -8.44
C GLY A 47 11.35 -10.59 -9.92
N ILE A 48 12.53 -10.07 -10.31
CA ILE A 48 12.84 -9.75 -11.73
C ILE A 48 12.67 -10.96 -12.65
N GLU A 49 12.99 -12.16 -12.13
CA GLU A 49 12.95 -13.43 -12.87
C GLU A 49 11.82 -14.36 -12.41
N SER A 50 11.16 -14.07 -11.29
CA SER A 50 10.27 -15.01 -10.61
C SER A 50 8.86 -14.47 -10.33
N GLY A 51 8.50 -13.33 -10.93
CA GLY A 51 7.18 -12.74 -10.80
C GLY A 51 6.98 -11.93 -9.52
N LEU A 52 5.74 -11.79 -9.09
CA LEU A 52 5.34 -10.91 -8.03
C LEU A 52 4.62 -11.68 -6.92
N THR A 53 4.93 -11.33 -5.68
CA THR A 53 4.19 -11.78 -4.50
C THR A 53 3.65 -10.57 -3.76
N PHE A 54 2.35 -10.50 -3.57
CA PHE A 54 1.71 -9.54 -2.69
C PHE A 54 1.81 -10.05 -1.25
N VAL A 55 2.25 -9.20 -0.33
CA VAL A 55 2.42 -9.54 1.09
C VAL A 55 1.67 -8.53 1.93
N SER A 56 0.78 -8.99 2.78
CA SER A 56 -0.02 -8.16 3.68
C SER A 56 0.28 -8.49 5.12
N TYR A 57 0.70 -7.51 5.90
CA TYR A 57 0.93 -7.60 7.34
C TYR A 57 -0.29 -7.08 8.09
N ASP A 58 -0.90 -7.94 8.87
CA ASP A 58 -2.01 -7.59 9.76
C ASP A 58 -1.50 -7.49 11.21
N PRO A 59 -1.41 -6.29 11.78
CA PRO A 59 -0.94 -6.11 13.14
C PRO A 59 -1.98 -6.55 14.19
N ALA A 60 -3.28 -6.49 13.88
CA ALA A 60 -4.34 -6.89 14.79
C ALA A 60 -4.32 -8.40 15.03
N GLU A 61 -4.23 -9.17 13.94
CA GLU A 61 -4.18 -10.64 13.96
C GLU A 61 -2.76 -11.21 14.15
N LYS A 62 -1.74 -10.36 14.16
CA LYS A 62 -0.33 -10.76 14.12
C LYS A 62 -0.05 -11.81 13.05
N SER A 63 -0.57 -11.56 11.87
CA SER A 63 -0.52 -12.46 10.73
C SER A 63 0.07 -11.81 9.50
N ILE A 64 0.61 -12.65 8.60
CA ILE A 64 1.10 -12.26 7.29
C ILE A 64 0.40 -13.12 6.27
N LEU A 65 -0.27 -12.50 5.31
CA LEU A 65 -0.83 -13.16 4.15
C LEU A 65 0.08 -12.89 2.95
N ALA A 66 0.52 -13.95 2.28
CA ALA A 66 1.32 -13.85 1.07
C ALA A 66 0.58 -14.49 -0.10
N ILE A 67 0.40 -13.73 -1.18
CA ILE A 67 -0.30 -14.15 -2.40
C ILE A 67 0.71 -14.09 -3.55
N PRO A 68 1.36 -15.22 -3.91
CA PRO A 68 2.17 -15.28 -5.11
C PRO A 68 1.27 -15.28 -6.35
N PHE A 69 1.53 -14.40 -7.30
CA PHE A 69 0.80 -14.35 -8.55
C PHE A 69 1.49 -15.18 -9.63
N PRO A 70 0.73 -15.94 -10.42
CA PRO A 70 1.25 -16.63 -11.59
C PRO A 70 1.94 -15.66 -12.55
N ASN A 71 3.09 -16.05 -13.09
CA ASN A 71 3.90 -15.19 -13.96
C ASN A 71 3.17 -14.74 -15.24
N ASN A 72 2.33 -15.61 -15.76
CA ASN A 72 1.54 -15.41 -16.97
C ASN A 72 0.15 -14.82 -16.72
N LEU A 73 -0.19 -14.53 -15.46
CA LEU A 73 -1.45 -13.86 -15.14
C LEU A 73 -1.51 -12.50 -15.83
N ALA A 74 -2.58 -12.27 -16.57
CA ALA A 74 -2.86 -11.01 -17.22
C ALA A 74 -3.48 -10.01 -16.23
N ILE A 75 -2.90 -8.84 -16.13
CA ILE A 75 -3.42 -7.70 -15.35
C ILE A 75 -3.84 -6.62 -16.31
N HIS A 76 -5.10 -6.22 -16.22
CA HIS A 76 -5.63 -5.10 -16.98
C HIS A 76 -5.43 -3.79 -16.21
N SER A 77 -4.90 -2.77 -16.88
CA SER A 77 -4.71 -1.43 -16.33
C SER A 77 -5.49 -0.41 -17.16
N ARG A 78 -6.21 0.48 -16.51
CA ARG A 78 -6.96 1.56 -17.19
C ARG A 78 -6.09 2.47 -18.05
N THR A 79 -4.85 2.72 -17.61
CA THR A 79 -3.96 3.69 -18.28
C THR A 79 -3.09 3.08 -19.35
N SER A 80 -2.87 1.76 -19.32
CA SER A 80 -1.73 1.20 -20.04
C SER A 80 -2.02 -0.10 -20.78
N GLY A 81 -3.26 -0.65 -20.70
CA GLY A 81 -3.63 -1.89 -21.36
C GLY A 81 -3.41 -3.14 -20.50
N GLU A 82 -3.16 -4.28 -21.14
CA GLU A 82 -3.03 -5.58 -20.49
C GLU A 82 -1.56 -6.04 -20.45
N TYR A 83 -1.11 -6.51 -19.29
CA TYR A 83 0.26 -6.96 -19.06
C TYR A 83 0.31 -8.25 -18.28
N SER A 84 1.28 -9.11 -18.58
CA SER A 84 1.59 -10.23 -17.70
C SER A 84 2.31 -9.77 -16.43
N VAL A 85 2.05 -10.40 -15.30
CA VAL A 85 2.72 -10.12 -14.01
C VAL A 85 4.23 -10.13 -14.17
N SER A 86 4.79 -11.08 -14.91
CA SER A 86 6.25 -11.20 -15.15
C SER A 86 6.86 -10.05 -15.94
N SER A 87 6.05 -9.28 -16.69
CA SER A 87 6.52 -8.17 -17.53
C SER A 87 6.50 -6.82 -16.80
N LEU A 88 5.75 -6.68 -15.71
CA LEU A 88 5.52 -5.40 -15.04
C LEU A 88 6.80 -4.66 -14.66
N TYR A 89 7.74 -5.36 -14.01
CA TYR A 89 9.01 -4.75 -13.63
C TYR A 89 9.81 -4.26 -14.84
N LYS A 90 9.94 -5.08 -15.87
CA LYS A 90 10.71 -4.77 -17.08
C LYS A 90 10.12 -3.55 -17.81
N LEU A 91 8.80 -3.50 -17.93
CA LEU A 91 8.10 -2.36 -18.56
C LEU A 91 8.35 -1.05 -17.80
N GLY A 92 8.23 -1.08 -16.48
CA GLY A 92 8.55 0.08 -15.65
C GLY A 92 10.02 0.47 -15.71
N ALA A 93 10.94 -0.51 -15.81
CA ALA A 93 12.38 -0.28 -15.87
C ALA A 93 12.81 0.52 -17.12
N TYR A 94 12.12 0.38 -18.25
CA TYR A 94 12.34 1.22 -19.43
C TYR A 94 12.10 2.71 -19.15
N LYS A 95 11.26 3.04 -18.16
CA LYS A 95 10.98 4.40 -17.70
C LYS A 95 11.78 4.79 -16.44
N GLY A 96 12.72 3.96 -16.00
CA GLY A 96 13.47 4.17 -14.76
C GLY A 96 12.66 3.96 -13.47
N GLN A 97 11.50 3.29 -13.54
CA GLN A 97 10.54 3.16 -12.43
C GLN A 97 10.08 1.70 -12.22
N GLY A 98 10.96 0.71 -12.42
CA GLY A 98 10.61 -0.70 -12.44
C GLY A 98 9.77 -1.17 -11.25
N GLY A 99 10.28 -0.98 -10.04
CA GLY A 99 9.60 -1.39 -8.83
C GLY A 99 8.33 -0.58 -8.56
N MET A 100 8.38 0.75 -8.76
CA MET A 100 7.23 1.63 -8.55
C MET A 100 6.09 1.32 -9.52
N PHE A 101 6.38 1.11 -10.79
CA PHE A 101 5.38 0.75 -11.80
C PHE A 101 4.69 -0.58 -11.46
N ALA A 102 5.47 -1.62 -11.13
CA ALA A 102 4.91 -2.92 -10.76
C ALA A 102 4.02 -2.81 -9.50
N ARG A 103 4.45 -2.02 -8.49
CA ARG A 103 3.67 -1.73 -7.29
C ARG A 103 2.33 -1.07 -7.63
N GLN A 104 2.34 -0.02 -8.46
CA GLN A 104 1.11 0.69 -8.85
C GLN A 104 0.14 -0.24 -9.58
N LYS A 105 0.63 -1.07 -10.49
CA LYS A 105 -0.23 -1.99 -11.24
C LYS A 105 -0.85 -3.08 -10.35
N ILE A 106 -0.10 -3.60 -9.36
CA ILE A 106 -0.68 -4.55 -8.41
C ILE A 106 -1.65 -3.88 -7.43
N GLN A 107 -1.41 -2.62 -7.07
CA GLN A 107 -2.33 -1.83 -6.26
C GLN A 107 -3.68 -1.68 -6.96
N GLY A 108 -3.70 -1.23 -8.20
CA GLY A 108 -4.93 -1.09 -8.99
C GLY A 108 -5.63 -2.43 -9.23
N PHE A 109 -4.86 -3.50 -9.47
CA PHE A 109 -5.37 -4.84 -9.65
C PHE A 109 -6.06 -5.38 -8.38
N MET A 110 -5.41 -5.24 -7.23
CA MET A 110 -5.93 -5.71 -5.94
C MET A 110 -6.98 -4.78 -5.33
N ARG A 111 -7.06 -3.53 -5.81
CA ARG A 111 -7.86 -2.46 -5.21
C ARG A 111 -7.65 -2.34 -3.70
N VAL A 112 -6.38 -2.42 -3.29
CA VAL A 112 -5.94 -2.13 -1.92
C VAL A 112 -4.66 -1.31 -1.96
N PRO A 113 -4.40 -0.42 -0.99
CA PRO A 113 -3.15 0.32 -0.94
C PRO A 113 -1.96 -0.62 -0.85
N VAL A 114 -0.95 -0.34 -1.64
CA VAL A 114 0.35 -1.04 -1.59
C VAL A 114 1.45 0.02 -1.40
N PRO A 115 1.65 0.55 -0.18
CA PRO A 115 2.60 1.61 0.07
C PRO A 115 4.05 1.19 -0.18
N GLY A 116 4.36 -0.10 0.02
CA GLY A 116 5.72 -0.62 -0.05
C GLY A 116 5.99 -1.52 -1.25
N TYR A 117 7.25 -1.51 -1.74
CA TYR A 117 7.76 -2.54 -2.63
C TYR A 117 9.23 -2.87 -2.32
N ILE A 118 9.63 -4.10 -2.64
CA ILE A 118 11.03 -4.55 -2.63
C ILE A 118 11.30 -5.32 -3.91
N VAL A 119 12.37 -4.96 -4.62
CA VAL A 119 12.83 -5.68 -5.81
C VAL A 119 13.86 -6.72 -5.42
N THR A 120 13.69 -7.95 -5.89
CA THR A 120 14.61 -9.08 -5.68
C THR A 120 15.03 -9.67 -7.02
N LYS A 121 16.21 -10.33 -7.09
CA LYS A 121 16.62 -11.02 -8.33
C LYS A 121 15.73 -12.24 -8.58
N SER A 122 15.47 -13.03 -7.55
CA SER A 122 14.70 -14.26 -7.65
C SER A 122 14.05 -14.59 -6.32
N ASN A 123 12.82 -15.11 -6.37
CA ASN A 123 12.04 -15.54 -5.21
C ASN A 123 12.05 -17.08 -5.13
N LYS A 124 13.19 -17.68 -4.73
CA LYS A 124 13.33 -19.13 -4.54
C LYS A 124 13.30 -19.50 -3.05
N GLY A 125 12.62 -20.58 -2.71
CA GLY A 125 12.46 -21.08 -1.35
C GLY A 125 11.12 -20.66 -0.70
N SER A 126 10.94 -20.91 0.58
CA SER A 126 9.70 -20.51 1.28
C SER A 126 9.55 -19.00 1.32
N ILE A 127 8.32 -18.51 1.23
CA ILE A 127 8.01 -17.06 1.27
C ILE A 127 8.63 -16.38 2.49
N LYS A 128 8.58 -17.03 3.67
CA LYS A 128 9.20 -16.47 4.89
C LYS A 128 10.70 -16.25 4.71
N SER A 129 11.41 -17.19 4.10
CA SER A 129 12.85 -17.07 3.83
C SER A 129 13.15 -15.99 2.80
N GLN A 130 12.34 -15.90 1.75
CA GLN A 130 12.47 -14.88 0.70
C GLN A 130 12.28 -13.48 1.29
N LEU A 131 11.20 -13.29 2.05
CA LEU A 131 10.86 -12.03 2.70
C LEU A 131 11.95 -11.59 3.68
N THR A 132 12.42 -12.50 4.54
CA THR A 132 13.54 -12.24 5.46
C THR A 132 14.79 -11.78 4.72
N LYS A 133 15.19 -12.49 3.65
CA LYS A 133 16.36 -12.13 2.85
C LYS A 133 16.18 -10.78 2.13
N ALA A 134 14.98 -10.52 1.61
CA ALA A 134 14.65 -9.25 0.95
C ALA A 134 14.78 -8.07 1.94
N LEU A 135 14.19 -8.18 3.12
CA LEU A 135 14.27 -7.15 4.17
C LEU A 135 15.70 -6.92 4.65
N LEU A 136 16.49 -7.97 4.84
CA LEU A 136 17.91 -7.83 5.18
C LEU A 136 18.68 -7.07 4.10
N LYS A 137 18.41 -7.32 2.80
CA LYS A 137 19.04 -6.56 1.72
C LYS A 137 18.64 -5.08 1.73
N VAL A 138 17.39 -4.75 2.08
CA VAL A 138 16.96 -3.36 2.26
C VAL A 138 17.74 -2.69 3.38
N ILE A 139 17.87 -3.34 4.54
CA ILE A 139 18.64 -2.81 5.69
C ILE A 139 20.09 -2.49 5.27
N TRP A 140 20.69 -3.34 4.42
CA TRP A 140 22.05 -3.14 3.91
C TRP A 140 22.14 -2.23 2.67
N GLY A 141 21.00 -1.65 2.21
CA GLY A 141 20.97 -0.77 1.04
C GLY A 141 21.27 -1.49 -0.29
N GLN A 142 20.96 -2.78 -0.40
CA GLN A 142 21.28 -3.64 -1.55
C GLN A 142 20.06 -3.98 -2.43
N SER A 143 18.92 -3.30 -2.22
CA SER A 143 17.70 -3.56 -2.98
C SER A 143 17.05 -2.25 -3.42
N GLU A 144 16.49 -2.24 -4.63
CA GLU A 144 15.53 -1.22 -5.03
C GLU A 144 14.26 -1.38 -4.21
N THR A 145 13.81 -0.31 -3.55
CA THR A 145 12.69 -0.35 -2.62
C THR A 145 12.15 1.04 -2.31
N SER A 146 10.90 1.13 -1.87
CA SER A 146 10.32 2.34 -1.26
C SER A 146 10.46 2.36 0.27
N LEU A 147 10.90 1.26 0.88
CA LEU A 147 11.00 1.15 2.34
C LEU A 147 12.27 1.84 2.86
N SER A 148 12.15 2.53 3.99
CA SER A 148 13.30 2.95 4.78
C SER A 148 13.97 1.75 5.46
N ARG A 149 15.19 1.93 5.97
CA ARG A 149 15.87 0.89 6.75
C ARG A 149 15.12 0.57 8.04
N ILE A 150 14.49 1.57 8.65
CA ILE A 150 13.68 1.40 9.86
C ILE A 150 12.41 0.60 9.53
N ASP A 151 11.73 0.90 8.41
CA ASP A 151 10.60 0.09 7.95
C ASP A 151 10.99 -1.37 7.79
N ALA A 152 12.12 -1.63 7.13
CA ALA A 152 12.61 -2.99 6.92
C ALA A 152 12.95 -3.71 8.22
N LEU A 153 13.53 -3.04 9.22
CA LEU A 153 13.79 -3.59 10.55
C LEU A 153 12.50 -3.95 11.29
N LEU A 154 11.51 -3.05 11.29
CA LEU A 154 10.21 -3.29 11.91
C LEU A 154 9.47 -4.45 11.24
N MET A 155 9.50 -4.50 9.90
CA MET A 155 8.89 -5.60 9.15
C MET A 155 9.63 -6.93 9.38
N LEU A 156 10.95 -6.92 9.51
CA LEU A 156 11.74 -8.10 9.84
C LEU A 156 11.35 -8.65 11.23
N ALA A 157 11.19 -7.77 12.22
CA ALA A 157 10.72 -8.16 13.55
C ALA A 157 9.31 -8.76 13.50
N ARG A 158 8.38 -8.14 12.75
CA ARG A 158 7.02 -8.68 12.51
C ARG A 158 7.08 -10.03 11.78
N THR A 159 7.90 -10.17 10.75
CA THR A 159 8.06 -11.43 10.01
C THR A 159 8.53 -12.59 10.92
N SER A 160 9.35 -12.28 11.94
CA SER A 160 9.80 -13.27 12.91
C SER A 160 8.70 -13.66 13.90
N GLY A 161 7.87 -12.72 14.34
CA GLY A 161 6.87 -12.89 15.39
C GLY A 161 5.46 -13.23 14.90
N TYR A 162 5.15 -13.00 13.61
CA TYR A 162 3.81 -13.22 13.06
C TYR A 162 3.69 -14.59 12.40
N SER A 163 2.47 -15.13 12.41
CA SER A 163 2.12 -16.31 11.62
C SER A 163 2.09 -15.95 10.13
N LEU A 164 2.63 -16.79 9.27
CA LEU A 164 2.62 -16.57 7.82
C LEU A 164 1.78 -17.64 7.13
N ARG A 165 0.77 -17.18 6.37
CA ARG A 165 -0.04 -17.99 5.46
C ARG A 165 0.31 -17.63 4.02
N GLU A 166 0.70 -18.63 3.26
CA GLU A 166 0.89 -18.54 1.81
C GLU A 166 -0.37 -19.03 1.10
N VAL A 167 -0.93 -18.19 0.24
CA VAL A 167 -2.04 -18.57 -0.62
C VAL A 167 -1.48 -19.36 -1.80
N LYS A 168 -1.97 -20.55 -2.01
CA LYS A 168 -1.56 -21.39 -3.15
C LYS A 168 -2.34 -20.99 -4.40
N GLU A 169 -1.71 -21.14 -5.57
CA GLU A 169 -2.35 -20.84 -6.86
C GLU A 169 -3.65 -21.64 -7.03
N ASP A 170 -3.68 -22.90 -6.61
CA ASP A 170 -4.88 -23.74 -6.65
C ASP A 170 -6.03 -23.22 -5.77
N GLU A 171 -5.74 -22.44 -4.72
CA GLU A 171 -6.75 -21.73 -3.92
C GLU A 171 -7.37 -20.59 -4.72
N LEU A 172 -6.55 -19.79 -5.44
CA LEU A 172 -7.03 -18.71 -6.31
C LEU A 172 -7.88 -19.23 -7.48
N VAL A 173 -7.49 -20.38 -8.03
CA VAL A 173 -8.26 -21.06 -9.07
C VAL A 173 -9.58 -21.59 -8.52
N ARG A 174 -9.57 -22.27 -7.37
CA ARG A 174 -10.80 -22.82 -6.75
C ARG A 174 -11.77 -21.74 -6.28
N SER A 175 -11.27 -20.60 -5.85
CA SER A 175 -12.12 -19.43 -5.50
C SER A 175 -12.67 -18.72 -6.73
N GLY A 176 -12.28 -19.12 -7.94
CA GLY A 176 -12.71 -18.52 -9.19
C GLY A 176 -12.09 -17.15 -9.45
N VAL A 177 -11.10 -16.72 -8.66
CA VAL A 177 -10.37 -15.47 -8.88
C VAL A 177 -9.56 -15.54 -10.16
N ILE A 178 -8.94 -16.69 -10.43
CA ILE A 178 -8.12 -16.93 -11.62
C ILE A 178 -8.70 -18.13 -12.40
N SER A 179 -8.87 -17.98 -13.72
CA SER A 179 -9.16 -19.07 -14.64
C SER A 179 -8.51 -18.79 -15.99
N ASN A 180 -7.81 -19.78 -16.55
CA ASN A 180 -7.13 -19.67 -17.86
C ASN A 180 -6.21 -18.45 -17.96
N ASN A 181 -5.43 -18.16 -16.92
CA ASN A 181 -4.55 -17.00 -16.83
C ASN A 181 -5.24 -15.62 -16.87
N THR A 182 -6.55 -15.60 -16.73
CA THR A 182 -7.37 -14.40 -16.63
C THR A 182 -7.98 -14.33 -15.25
N TYR A 183 -8.11 -13.14 -14.71
CA TYR A 183 -8.81 -12.93 -13.44
C TYR A 183 -10.23 -12.42 -13.68
N TYR A 184 -11.08 -12.68 -12.69
CA TYR A 184 -12.45 -12.19 -12.66
C TYR A 184 -12.55 -11.08 -11.59
N PRO A 185 -12.79 -9.81 -11.99
CA PRO A 185 -12.79 -8.67 -11.09
C PRO A 185 -13.70 -8.85 -9.87
N ASP A 186 -14.94 -9.28 -10.09
CA ASP A 186 -15.92 -9.45 -9.01
C ASP A 186 -15.48 -10.51 -7.99
N ARG A 187 -14.90 -11.63 -8.46
CA ARG A 187 -14.38 -12.70 -7.60
C ARG A 187 -13.12 -12.24 -6.86
N LEU A 188 -12.30 -11.43 -7.50
CA LEU A 188 -11.13 -10.83 -6.86
C LEU A 188 -11.58 -9.89 -5.74
N GLN A 189 -12.58 -9.04 -5.96
CA GLN A 189 -13.08 -8.12 -4.92
C GLN A 189 -13.67 -8.88 -3.72
N GLU A 190 -14.46 -9.92 -3.95
CA GLU A 190 -14.97 -10.78 -2.89
C GLU A 190 -13.83 -11.44 -2.09
N TYR A 191 -12.80 -11.93 -2.77
CA TYR A 191 -11.62 -12.54 -2.15
C TYR A 191 -10.83 -11.54 -1.32
N VAL A 192 -10.58 -10.34 -1.87
CA VAL A 192 -9.84 -9.25 -1.22
C VAL A 192 -10.60 -8.74 0.00
N GLY A 193 -11.87 -8.37 -0.17
CA GLY A 193 -12.72 -7.84 0.90
C GLY A 193 -12.81 -8.78 2.10
N SER A 194 -12.84 -10.10 1.86
CA SER A 194 -12.91 -11.08 2.94
C SER A 194 -11.59 -11.32 3.70
N ARG A 195 -10.44 -10.94 3.13
CA ARG A 195 -9.10 -11.28 3.66
C ARG A 195 -8.19 -10.12 3.92
N LEU A 196 -8.39 -9.00 3.25
CA LEU A 196 -7.51 -7.83 3.30
C LEU A 196 -8.18 -6.61 3.95
N PHE A 197 -9.39 -6.79 4.47
CA PHE A 197 -10.08 -5.75 5.24
C PHE A 197 -9.20 -5.25 6.39
N ASP A 198 -9.07 -3.93 6.51
CA ASP A 198 -8.30 -3.32 7.61
C ASP A 198 -9.23 -3.04 8.81
N TRP A 199 -9.17 -3.91 9.80
CA TRP A 199 -9.97 -3.77 11.01
C TRP A 199 -9.66 -2.50 11.80
N GLY A 200 -8.44 -1.94 11.67
CA GLY A 200 -8.07 -0.67 12.31
C GLY A 200 -8.85 0.51 11.73
N ILE A 201 -9.08 0.51 10.42
CA ILE A 201 -9.87 1.51 9.72
C ILE A 201 -11.35 1.20 9.89
N GLY A 202 -11.77 -0.06 9.70
CA GLY A 202 -13.17 -0.47 9.85
C GLY A 202 -13.75 -0.20 11.23
N ALA A 203 -12.94 -0.30 12.28
CA ALA A 203 -13.37 0.02 13.64
C ALA A 203 -13.71 1.52 13.85
N THR A 204 -13.32 2.39 12.93
CA THR A 204 -13.71 3.82 13.01
C THR A 204 -15.18 4.03 12.72
N GLY A 205 -15.81 3.13 11.97
CA GLY A 205 -17.21 3.22 11.54
C GLY A 205 -17.51 4.40 10.61
N ILE A 206 -16.47 5.03 10.04
CA ILE A 206 -16.61 6.23 9.21
C ILE A 206 -17.28 5.87 7.88
N THR A 207 -18.36 6.60 7.57
CA THR A 207 -19.09 6.46 6.31
C THR A 207 -18.54 7.40 5.24
N ALA A 208 -18.46 6.92 3.99
CA ALA A 208 -17.92 7.68 2.86
C ALA A 208 -18.92 7.77 1.70
N ALA A 209 -19.02 8.94 1.09
CA ALA A 209 -19.69 9.16 -0.18
C ALA A 209 -18.69 9.53 -1.26
N ILE A 210 -18.92 9.07 -2.48
CA ILE A 210 -18.01 9.26 -3.62
C ILE A 210 -18.75 9.95 -4.75
N ILE A 211 -18.14 11.02 -5.27
CA ILE A 211 -18.57 11.69 -6.50
C ILE A 211 -17.49 11.47 -7.55
N ASN A 212 -17.79 10.76 -8.60
CA ASN A 212 -16.89 10.64 -9.75
C ASN A 212 -16.94 11.93 -10.58
N ALA A 213 -15.97 12.80 -10.38
CA ALA A 213 -15.79 14.06 -11.10
C ALA A 213 -14.64 13.98 -12.13
N SER A 214 -14.13 12.78 -12.44
CA SER A 214 -13.04 12.59 -13.39
C SER A 214 -13.47 12.64 -14.86
N GLY A 215 -14.74 12.46 -15.13
CA GLY A 215 -15.24 12.23 -16.50
C GLY A 215 -14.98 10.80 -17.05
N GLU A 216 -14.28 9.95 -16.30
CA GLU A 216 -13.95 8.57 -16.67
C GLU A 216 -14.98 7.59 -16.09
N ASN A 217 -15.59 6.78 -16.95
CA ASN A 217 -16.57 5.79 -16.51
C ASN A 217 -15.95 4.74 -15.57
N GLY A 218 -16.64 4.44 -14.46
CA GLY A 218 -16.28 3.39 -13.53
C GLY A 218 -15.18 3.77 -12.52
N LEU A 219 -14.52 4.94 -12.64
CA LEU A 219 -13.45 5.32 -11.70
C LEU A 219 -13.97 5.55 -10.27
N GLY A 220 -15.21 6.06 -10.14
CA GLY A 220 -15.87 6.17 -8.83
C GLY A 220 -16.15 4.81 -8.19
N SER A 221 -16.52 3.80 -8.98
CA SER A 221 -16.72 2.43 -8.49
C SER A 221 -15.40 1.78 -8.06
N ASP A 222 -14.32 1.98 -8.83
CA ASP A 222 -12.99 1.49 -8.45
C ASP A 222 -12.53 2.12 -7.13
N MET A 223 -12.78 3.42 -6.93
CA MET A 223 -12.50 4.10 -5.66
C MET A 223 -13.36 3.54 -4.53
N ALA A 224 -14.63 3.23 -4.79
CA ALA A 224 -15.52 2.63 -3.78
C ALA A 224 -15.01 1.26 -3.34
N ASP A 225 -14.65 0.39 -4.27
CA ASP A 225 -14.07 -0.91 -3.96
C ASP A 225 -12.78 -0.76 -3.14
N PHE A 226 -11.93 0.20 -3.52
CA PHE A 226 -10.68 0.47 -2.84
C PHE A 226 -10.91 0.92 -1.38
N LEU A 227 -11.83 1.83 -1.15
CA LEU A 227 -12.17 2.32 0.20
C LEU A 227 -12.88 1.26 1.04
N SER A 228 -13.77 0.48 0.42
CA SER A 228 -14.44 -0.64 1.10
C SER A 228 -13.45 -1.72 1.51
N ASN A 229 -12.47 -2.05 0.67
CA ASN A 229 -11.40 -2.98 1.01
C ASN A 229 -10.48 -2.47 2.13
N LEU A 230 -10.39 -1.15 2.30
CA LEU A 230 -9.71 -0.52 3.44
C LEU A 230 -10.54 -0.55 4.73
N GLY A 231 -11.83 -0.82 4.65
CA GLY A 231 -12.69 -0.88 5.81
C GLY A 231 -13.61 0.33 5.99
N LEU A 232 -13.64 1.31 5.05
CA LEU A 232 -14.63 2.37 5.10
C LEU A 232 -16.00 1.86 4.62
N ASP A 233 -17.06 2.38 5.22
CA ASP A 233 -18.43 2.09 4.78
C ASP A 233 -18.84 3.06 3.67
N VAL A 234 -18.79 2.60 2.41
CA VAL A 234 -19.15 3.42 1.25
C VAL A 234 -20.68 3.39 1.06
N VAL A 235 -21.34 4.46 1.44
CA VAL A 235 -22.80 4.57 1.44
C VAL A 235 -23.39 5.10 0.12
N MET A 236 -22.58 5.77 -0.70
CA MET A 236 -23.04 6.34 -1.97
C MET A 236 -21.90 6.48 -2.99
N VAL A 237 -22.22 6.18 -4.24
CA VAL A 237 -21.37 6.49 -5.41
C VAL A 237 -22.24 7.16 -6.47
N ARG A 238 -21.87 8.34 -6.93
CA ARG A 238 -22.54 9.02 -8.06
C ARG A 238 -21.56 9.66 -9.01
N SER A 239 -21.97 9.95 -10.23
CA SER A 239 -21.23 10.76 -11.17
C SER A 239 -21.54 12.23 -10.98
N ALA A 240 -20.53 13.09 -11.12
CA ALA A 240 -20.71 14.54 -11.23
C ALA A 240 -21.28 14.92 -12.61
N SER A 241 -21.81 16.13 -12.72
CA SER A 241 -22.10 16.72 -14.02
C SER A 241 -20.79 17.08 -14.76
N GLU A 242 -20.85 17.19 -16.10
CA GLU A 242 -19.66 17.56 -16.89
C GLU A 242 -19.04 18.90 -16.46
N THR A 243 -19.86 19.84 -15.95
CA THR A 243 -19.42 21.15 -15.45
C THR A 243 -18.67 21.07 -14.11
N GLU A 244 -18.72 19.95 -13.42
CA GLU A 244 -18.08 19.72 -12.10
C GLU A 244 -16.82 18.85 -12.22
N ALA A 245 -16.27 18.66 -13.44
CA ALA A 245 -15.08 17.84 -13.65
C ALA A 245 -13.86 18.41 -12.91
N LEU A 246 -13.12 17.51 -12.23
CA LEU A 246 -11.92 17.82 -11.47
C LEU A 246 -10.68 17.17 -12.07
N GLU A 247 -9.56 17.91 -12.10
CA GLU A 247 -8.25 17.35 -12.46
C GLU A 247 -7.64 16.56 -11.31
N THR A 248 -7.84 17.03 -10.06
CA THR A 248 -7.27 16.42 -8.86
C THR A 248 -8.36 15.95 -7.91
N THR A 249 -8.13 14.81 -7.30
CA THR A 249 -9.03 14.24 -6.29
C THR A 249 -8.98 15.07 -5.02
N GLU A 250 -10.16 15.38 -4.50
CA GLU A 250 -10.34 16.14 -3.26
C GLU A 250 -11.15 15.31 -2.26
N TRP A 251 -10.93 15.57 -0.97
CA TRP A 251 -11.73 14.99 0.09
C TRP A 251 -12.10 16.02 1.15
N GLN A 252 -13.27 15.83 1.74
CA GLN A 252 -13.90 16.73 2.68
C GLN A 252 -14.41 15.92 3.86
N VAL A 253 -14.29 16.46 5.06
CA VAL A 253 -14.73 15.84 6.32
C VAL A 253 -15.43 16.83 7.20
N ASN A 254 -16.32 16.32 8.08
CA ASN A 254 -17.11 17.15 8.98
C ASN A 254 -16.27 17.84 10.06
N ASP A 255 -15.18 17.23 10.51
CA ASP A 255 -14.41 17.69 11.67
C ASP A 255 -12.95 17.22 11.62
N ASP A 256 -12.13 17.82 12.49
CA ASP A 256 -10.68 17.53 12.61
C ASP A 256 -10.41 16.09 13.11
N ASP A 257 -11.27 15.50 13.94
CA ASP A 257 -11.09 14.14 14.47
C ASP A 257 -11.22 13.11 13.36
N SER A 258 -12.21 13.25 12.49
CA SER A 258 -12.38 12.45 11.28
C SER A 258 -11.20 12.65 10.31
N ALA A 259 -10.74 13.90 10.16
CA ALA A 259 -9.58 14.22 9.33
C ALA A 259 -8.33 13.50 9.84
N GLU A 260 -8.05 13.52 11.15
CA GLU A 260 -6.87 12.88 11.73
C GLU A 260 -6.89 11.36 11.55
N LYS A 261 -8.06 10.71 11.77
CA LYS A 261 -8.24 9.27 11.58
C LYS A 261 -7.98 8.82 10.15
N LEU A 262 -8.37 9.64 9.17
CA LEU A 262 -8.28 9.31 7.75
C LEU A 262 -7.05 9.89 7.04
N ARG A 263 -6.30 10.78 7.68
CA ARG A 263 -5.10 11.40 7.12
C ARG A 263 -4.10 10.37 6.59
N TYR A 264 -3.92 9.28 7.34
CA TYR A 264 -3.07 8.18 6.88
C TYR A 264 -3.53 7.62 5.54
N VAL A 265 -4.81 7.37 5.39
CA VAL A 265 -5.38 6.79 4.17
C VAL A 265 -5.22 7.77 3.02
N PHE A 266 -5.71 8.99 3.16
CA PHE A 266 -5.82 9.91 2.05
C PHE A 266 -4.51 10.62 1.73
N GLU A 267 -3.76 11.09 2.71
CA GLU A 267 -2.50 11.79 2.46
C GLU A 267 -1.34 10.82 2.21
N ASN A 268 -1.18 9.78 3.05
CA ASN A 268 -0.01 8.91 2.97
C ASN A 268 -0.16 7.76 1.96
N LEU A 269 -1.34 7.12 1.88
CA LEU A 269 -1.56 6.00 0.96
C LEU A 269 -1.95 6.47 -0.45
N PHE A 270 -2.81 7.50 -0.54
CA PHE A 270 -3.27 8.02 -1.83
C PHE A 270 -2.47 9.22 -2.32
N GLY A 271 -1.72 9.90 -1.45
CA GLY A 271 -0.99 11.12 -1.80
C GLY A 271 -1.89 12.32 -2.06
N LEU A 272 -3.10 12.33 -1.51
CA LEU A 272 -4.02 13.45 -1.65
C LEU A 272 -3.56 14.64 -0.78
N SER A 273 -3.98 15.84 -1.16
CA SER A 273 -3.82 17.04 -0.34
C SER A 273 -4.62 16.93 0.97
N SER A 274 -4.30 17.81 1.92
CA SER A 274 -5.07 17.91 3.18
C SER A 274 -6.56 18.13 2.93
N PRO A 275 -7.45 17.62 3.82
CA PRO A 275 -8.89 17.70 3.62
C PRO A 275 -9.42 19.13 3.69
N LYS A 276 -10.56 19.33 3.07
CA LYS A 276 -11.43 20.46 3.39
C LYS A 276 -12.22 20.11 4.64
N ILE A 277 -12.01 20.84 5.73
CA ILE A 277 -12.77 20.66 6.98
C ILE A 277 -14.00 21.53 6.88
N GLU A 278 -15.08 20.93 6.43
CA GLU A 278 -16.36 21.59 6.17
C GLU A 278 -17.46 20.52 6.26
N ALA A 279 -18.64 20.89 6.73
CA ALA A 279 -19.74 19.96 6.85
C ALA A 279 -20.09 19.30 5.50
N VAL A 280 -20.03 17.97 5.46
CA VAL A 280 -20.48 17.19 4.30
C VAL A 280 -21.99 17.39 4.15
N PRO A 281 -22.50 17.77 2.95
CA PRO A 281 -23.93 18.00 2.76
C PRO A 281 -24.77 16.78 3.17
N GLY A 282 -25.83 17.02 3.96
CA GLY A 282 -26.66 15.96 4.58
C GLY A 282 -27.30 14.99 3.58
N GLU A 283 -27.41 15.37 2.31
CA GLU A 283 -27.91 14.50 1.25
C GLU A 283 -27.03 13.26 1.03
N PHE A 284 -25.73 13.34 1.34
CA PHE A 284 -24.78 12.24 1.18
C PHE A 284 -24.85 11.22 2.32
N ARG A 285 -25.38 11.59 3.49
CA ARG A 285 -25.45 10.74 4.69
C ARG A 285 -24.10 10.10 5.02
N ALA A 286 -23.03 10.83 4.82
CA ALA A 286 -21.65 10.39 5.00
C ALA A 286 -20.88 11.40 5.85
N GLU A 287 -19.83 10.91 6.53
CA GLU A 287 -18.91 11.75 7.29
C GLU A 287 -17.76 12.26 6.41
N VAL A 288 -17.51 11.56 5.32
CA VAL A 288 -16.46 11.90 4.35
C VAL A 288 -17.06 11.97 2.94
N LEU A 289 -16.72 13.01 2.22
CA LEU A 289 -17.05 13.17 0.80
C LEU A 289 -15.74 13.17 -0.01
N ILE A 290 -15.65 12.26 -0.97
CA ILE A 290 -14.52 12.17 -1.89
C ILE A 290 -15.01 12.54 -3.29
N ARG A 291 -14.37 13.56 -3.89
CA ARG A 291 -14.59 13.94 -5.27
C ARG A 291 -13.41 13.44 -6.09
N VAL A 292 -13.63 12.39 -6.85
CA VAL A 292 -12.59 11.69 -7.61
C VAL A 292 -12.26 12.49 -8.86
N GLY A 293 -11.04 12.99 -8.95
CA GLY A 293 -10.50 13.71 -10.11
C GLY A 293 -9.84 12.75 -11.12
N LYS A 294 -9.32 13.32 -12.21
CA LYS A 294 -8.62 12.56 -13.26
C LYS A 294 -7.33 11.89 -12.79
N ASP A 295 -6.67 12.49 -11.80
CA ASP A 295 -5.44 11.97 -11.19
C ASP A 295 -5.62 10.59 -10.54
N ALA A 296 -6.83 10.28 -10.04
CA ALA A 296 -7.13 8.97 -9.47
C ALA A 296 -6.97 7.80 -10.45
N LYS A 297 -6.96 8.07 -11.76
CA LYS A 297 -6.67 7.09 -12.80
C LYS A 297 -5.30 6.41 -12.62
N GLU A 298 -4.34 7.12 -12.05
CA GLU A 298 -3.00 6.60 -11.80
C GLU A 298 -2.96 5.59 -10.64
N LEU A 299 -4.02 5.53 -9.82
CA LEU A 299 -4.15 4.58 -8.72
C LEU A 299 -4.56 3.18 -9.21
N PHE A 300 -5.21 3.13 -10.38
CA PHE A 300 -5.79 1.94 -11.01
C PHE A 300 -5.19 1.71 -12.41
#